data_57bf6ac6e78819dd23c26def5332df72
#
_entry.id   57bf6ac6e78819dd23c26def5332df72
#
_cell.length_a   1.000
_cell.length_b   1.000
_cell.length_c   1.000
_cell.angle_alpha   90.00
_cell.angle_beta   90.00
_cell.angle_gamma   90.00
#
_symmetry.space_group_name_H-M   'P 1'
#
loop_
_entity.id
_entity.type
_entity.pdbx_description
1 polymer ?
#
loop_
_entity_poly.entity_id
_entity_poly.type
_entity_poly.pdbx_seq_one_letter_code
_entity_poly.pdbx_strand_id
1 'polypeptide(L)'
;QGYGIQIVEAFDQKENVRMEEVTEKPDQNSLYAKAAVLMDADSGRILYEKNGHQAMANASTTKILTCIIALENCDLDSEVTVSTLAASQPKVHLGMREGQKFYLKDLLYGLMLESYNDCAVAIAEHIAGTTGDFAKLMNDKAEEIGCEDSYFITPNGLDAKNENGFHHTTAADLSLIMRYCIKTSEMAEQFLTITREGQYQ
;
A
#
# COMPACT_ATOMS: atom_id res chain seq x y z
N GLN A 1 -13.21 -8.33 30.99
CA GLN A 1 -11.93 -7.68 31.32
C GLN A 1 -11.25 -7.38 29.99
N GLY A 2 -11.26 -6.11 29.59
CA GLY A 2 -10.72 -5.66 28.33
C GLY A 2 -9.19 -5.57 28.39
N TYR A 3 -8.53 -6.19 27.44
CA TYR A 3 -7.10 -5.97 27.21
C TYR A 3 -6.95 -4.74 26.32
N GLY A 4 -6.62 -3.61 26.94
CA GLY A 4 -6.25 -2.40 26.22
C GLY A 4 -4.84 -2.54 25.67
N ILE A 5 -4.67 -2.37 24.35
CA ILE A 5 -3.35 -2.12 23.77
C ILE A 5 -2.97 -0.70 24.20
N GLN A 6 -2.02 -0.56 25.09
CA GLN A 6 -1.37 0.72 25.34
C GLN A 6 -0.35 0.96 24.22
N ILE A 7 -0.68 1.90 23.33
CA ILE A 7 0.33 2.49 22.44
C ILE A 7 1.13 3.44 23.33
N VAL A 8 2.36 3.06 23.67
CA VAL A 8 3.28 3.97 24.35
C VAL A 8 3.87 4.89 23.29
N GLU A 9 3.47 6.16 23.30
CA GLU A 9 4.19 7.23 22.63
C GLU A 9 5.54 7.40 23.32
N ALA A 10 6.60 6.86 22.72
CA ALA A 10 7.97 7.15 23.11
C ALA A 10 8.65 7.95 22.01
N PHE A 11 8.43 9.26 22.01
CA PHE A 11 9.34 10.19 21.38
C PHE A 11 10.08 10.96 22.48
N ASP A 12 11.39 10.75 22.46
CA ASP A 12 12.44 11.53 23.13
C ASP A 12 12.60 11.33 24.64
N GLN A 13 13.44 10.36 24.99
CA GLN A 13 14.54 10.51 25.94
C GLN A 13 15.32 9.18 26.06
N LYS A 14 16.64 9.26 26.08
CA LYS A 14 17.55 8.14 26.34
C LYS A 14 17.34 7.61 27.76
N GLU A 15 16.37 6.75 27.93
CA GLU A 15 16.29 5.89 29.11
C GLU A 15 16.27 4.44 28.69
N ASN A 16 17.08 3.62 29.33
CA ASN A 16 17.14 2.18 29.17
C ASN A 16 15.74 1.58 29.38
N VAL A 17 14.98 1.41 28.29
CA VAL A 17 13.75 0.62 28.32
C VAL A 17 14.20 -0.82 28.53
N ARG A 18 14.06 -1.32 29.74
CA ARG A 18 14.20 -2.73 30.06
C ARG A 18 13.08 -3.45 29.31
N MET A 19 13.41 -4.16 28.23
CA MET A 19 12.45 -5.01 27.53
C MET A 19 12.05 -6.13 28.52
N GLU A 20 10.86 -6.03 29.08
CA GLU A 20 10.25 -7.18 29.72
C GLU A 20 10.00 -8.21 28.63
N GLU A 21 10.55 -9.41 28.78
CA GLU A 21 10.24 -10.53 27.89
C GLU A 21 8.73 -10.74 27.88
N VAL A 22 8.09 -10.46 26.76
CA VAL A 22 6.71 -10.87 26.54
C VAL A 22 6.74 -12.39 26.38
N THR A 23 6.48 -13.10 27.47
CA THR A 23 6.60 -14.57 27.58
C THR A 23 5.43 -15.30 26.93
N GLU A 24 4.34 -14.61 26.55
CA GLU A 24 3.20 -15.23 25.91
C GLU A 24 3.06 -14.72 24.47
N LYS A 25 3.23 -15.62 23.50
CA LYS A 25 2.84 -15.33 22.11
C LYS A 25 1.33 -15.12 22.07
N PRO A 26 0.84 -14.06 21.38
CA PRO A 26 -0.59 -13.86 21.20
C PRO A 26 -1.22 -15.13 20.62
N ASP A 27 -2.34 -15.58 21.19
CA ASP A 27 -3.09 -16.69 20.61
C ASP A 27 -3.51 -16.32 19.17
N GLN A 28 -3.07 -17.11 18.19
CA GLN A 28 -3.43 -16.89 16.78
C GLN A 28 -4.94 -16.89 16.55
N ASN A 29 -5.70 -17.56 17.40
CA ASN A 29 -7.16 -17.58 17.35
C ASN A 29 -7.81 -16.29 17.85
N SER A 30 -7.08 -15.44 18.58
CA SER A 30 -7.60 -14.14 19.07
C SER A 30 -7.69 -13.07 17.98
N LEU A 31 -7.02 -13.26 16.82
CA LEU A 31 -7.09 -12.36 15.68
C LEU A 31 -8.17 -12.80 14.69
N TYR A 32 -9.12 -11.92 14.41
CA TYR A 32 -10.15 -12.15 13.38
C TYR A 32 -9.58 -12.14 11.95
N ALA A 33 -8.45 -11.46 11.71
CA ALA A 33 -7.79 -11.43 10.41
C ALA A 33 -7.42 -12.85 9.94
N LYS A 34 -7.62 -13.13 8.66
CA LYS A 34 -7.24 -14.42 8.03
C LYS A 34 -5.73 -14.58 7.97
N ALA A 35 -5.01 -13.49 7.72
CA ALA A 35 -3.55 -13.42 7.73
C ALA A 35 -3.10 -12.13 8.42
N ALA A 36 -1.96 -12.16 9.10
CA ALA A 36 -1.36 -11.00 9.73
C ALA A 36 0.15 -11.19 9.90
N VAL A 37 0.91 -10.12 9.77
CA VAL A 37 2.34 -10.05 10.07
C VAL A 37 2.63 -8.79 10.89
N LEU A 38 3.44 -8.94 11.92
CA LEU A 38 4.08 -7.85 12.63
C LEU A 38 5.57 -7.91 12.31
N MET A 39 6.09 -6.85 11.69
CA MET A 39 7.49 -6.75 11.30
C MET A 39 8.16 -5.58 12.03
N ASP A 40 9.38 -5.81 12.51
CA ASP A 40 10.25 -4.73 12.96
C ASP A 40 10.75 -3.94 11.76
N ALA A 41 10.42 -2.64 11.71
CA ALA A 41 10.68 -1.83 10.53
C ALA A 41 12.18 -1.54 10.32
N ASP A 42 13.00 -1.56 11.35
CA ASP A 42 14.43 -1.29 11.23
C ASP A 42 15.18 -2.54 10.73
N SER A 43 14.96 -3.67 11.33
CA SER A 43 15.65 -4.92 10.96
C SER A 43 14.97 -5.71 9.84
N GLY A 44 13.67 -5.50 9.58
CA GLY A 44 12.88 -6.33 8.68
C GLY A 44 12.51 -7.70 9.26
N ARG A 45 12.77 -7.93 10.55
CA ARG A 45 12.48 -9.21 11.20
C ARG A 45 10.98 -9.34 11.50
N ILE A 46 10.39 -10.48 11.15
CA ILE A 46 9.03 -10.82 11.52
C ILE A 46 9.02 -11.20 13.01
N LEU A 47 8.24 -10.47 13.81
CA LEU A 47 8.06 -10.67 15.23
C LEU A 47 6.87 -11.57 15.55
N TYR A 48 5.84 -11.53 14.70
CA TYR A 48 4.64 -12.35 14.80
C TYR A 48 4.04 -12.58 13.42
N GLU A 49 3.48 -13.77 13.19
CA GLU A 49 2.73 -14.06 11.98
C GLU A 49 1.56 -15.00 12.25
N LYS A 50 0.52 -14.81 11.44
CA LYS A 50 -0.61 -15.72 11.25
C LYS A 50 -0.82 -15.86 9.75
N ASN A 51 -0.60 -17.07 9.19
CA ASN A 51 -0.73 -17.32 7.74
C ASN A 51 0.03 -16.26 6.89
N GLY A 52 1.19 -15.80 7.37
CA GLY A 52 1.92 -14.66 6.82
C GLY A 52 2.29 -14.81 5.35
N HIS A 53 2.56 -16.04 4.90
CA HIS A 53 2.96 -16.39 3.52
C HIS A 53 1.82 -16.96 2.67
N GLN A 54 0.58 -16.90 3.14
CA GLN A 54 -0.56 -17.36 2.35
C GLN A 54 -0.94 -16.31 1.30
N ALA A 55 -0.89 -16.70 0.01
CA ALA A 55 -1.34 -15.84 -1.09
C ALA A 55 -2.86 -15.59 -0.99
N MET A 56 -3.24 -14.32 -1.02
CA MET A 56 -4.63 -13.88 -0.88
C MET A 56 -4.91 -12.68 -1.77
N ALA A 57 -6.17 -12.56 -2.21
CA ALA A 57 -6.64 -11.31 -2.81
C ALA A 57 -6.51 -10.20 -1.77
N ASN A 58 -5.77 -9.16 -2.11
CA ASN A 58 -5.36 -8.10 -1.19
C ASN A 58 -6.15 -6.80 -1.34
N ALA A 59 -7.11 -6.76 -2.28
CA ALA A 59 -7.98 -5.62 -2.49
C ALA A 59 -7.20 -4.28 -2.50
N SER A 60 -7.74 -3.26 -1.87
CA SER A 60 -7.18 -1.90 -1.89
C SER A 60 -5.85 -1.72 -1.17
N THR A 61 -5.31 -2.72 -0.46
CA THR A 61 -3.93 -2.64 0.04
C THR A 61 -2.90 -2.56 -1.10
N THR A 62 -3.28 -2.98 -2.31
CA THR A 62 -2.55 -2.76 -3.57
C THR A 62 -2.15 -1.30 -3.78
N LYS A 63 -2.99 -0.36 -3.38
CA LYS A 63 -2.79 1.08 -3.60
C LYS A 63 -1.57 1.65 -2.87
N ILE A 64 -1.07 0.96 -1.85
CA ILE A 64 0.20 1.29 -1.19
C ILE A 64 1.35 1.23 -2.20
N LEU A 65 1.43 0.14 -2.97
CA LEU A 65 2.43 -0.03 -4.01
C LEU A 65 2.23 0.96 -5.17
N THR A 66 0.98 1.19 -5.58
CA THR A 66 0.65 2.19 -6.60
C THR A 66 1.11 3.59 -6.18
N CYS A 67 0.91 3.96 -4.92
CA CYS A 67 1.32 5.25 -4.38
C CYS A 67 2.84 5.44 -4.42
N ILE A 68 3.61 4.48 -3.93
CA ILE A 68 5.07 4.64 -3.89
C ILE A 68 5.69 4.67 -5.29
N ILE A 69 5.18 3.86 -6.23
CA ILE A 69 5.61 3.91 -7.62
C ILE A 69 5.33 5.29 -8.22
N ALA A 70 4.17 5.87 -7.94
CA ALA A 70 3.84 7.21 -8.43
C ALA A 70 4.79 8.28 -7.87
N LEU A 71 5.07 8.25 -6.59
CA LEU A 71 5.99 9.17 -5.92
C LEU A 71 7.42 9.09 -6.47
N GLU A 72 7.87 7.90 -6.83
CA GLU A 72 9.23 7.67 -7.34
C GLU A 72 9.39 8.01 -8.83
N ASN A 73 8.31 8.07 -9.60
CA ASN A 73 8.40 8.20 -11.06
C ASN A 73 7.86 9.52 -11.61
N CYS A 74 7.15 10.32 -10.82
CA CYS A 74 6.50 11.52 -11.32
C CYS A 74 6.60 12.69 -10.34
N ASP A 75 6.58 13.91 -10.90
CA ASP A 75 6.44 15.13 -10.13
C ASP A 75 5.00 15.23 -9.58
N LEU A 76 4.88 15.60 -8.31
CA LEU A 76 3.59 15.77 -7.62
C LEU A 76 2.70 16.86 -8.24
N ASP A 77 3.31 17.85 -8.90
CA ASP A 77 2.60 18.93 -9.59
C ASP A 77 2.31 18.61 -11.06
N SER A 78 2.61 17.39 -11.54
CA SER A 78 2.25 16.95 -12.88
C SER A 78 0.73 16.88 -13.06
N GLU A 79 0.25 17.29 -14.24
CA GLU A 79 -1.16 17.28 -14.59
C GLU A 79 -1.54 15.92 -15.21
N VAL A 80 -2.45 15.23 -14.57
CA VAL A 80 -2.99 13.93 -14.99
C VAL A 80 -4.31 14.13 -15.69
N THR A 81 -4.44 13.63 -16.92
CA THR A 81 -5.69 13.65 -17.68
C THR A 81 -6.45 12.36 -17.49
N VAL A 82 -7.71 12.45 -17.13
CA VAL A 82 -8.58 11.30 -16.89
C VAL A 82 -8.98 10.63 -18.21
N SER A 83 -8.71 9.34 -18.35
CA SER A 83 -9.13 8.54 -19.50
C SER A 83 -10.58 8.04 -19.36
N THR A 84 -11.12 7.50 -20.45
CA THR A 84 -12.41 6.78 -20.43
C THR A 84 -12.35 5.58 -19.47
N LEU A 85 -11.22 4.87 -19.40
CA LEU A 85 -11.05 3.73 -18.51
C LEU A 85 -11.07 4.15 -17.04
N ALA A 86 -10.34 5.20 -16.67
CA ALA A 86 -10.35 5.74 -15.33
C ALA A 86 -11.75 6.21 -14.94
N ALA A 87 -12.42 6.99 -15.79
CA ALA A 87 -13.77 7.49 -15.56
C ALA A 87 -14.83 6.40 -15.38
N SER A 88 -14.59 5.19 -15.92
CA SER A 88 -15.52 4.05 -15.87
C SER A 88 -15.34 3.14 -14.65
N GLN A 89 -14.40 3.46 -13.77
CA GLN A 89 -14.08 2.58 -12.65
C GLN A 89 -15.25 2.43 -11.66
N PRO A 90 -15.45 1.21 -11.10
CA PRO A 90 -16.53 0.97 -10.14
C PRO A 90 -16.25 1.66 -8.80
N LYS A 91 -17.28 1.78 -7.99
CA LYS A 91 -17.15 2.26 -6.59
C LYS A 91 -16.17 1.37 -5.79
N VAL A 92 -15.38 1.95 -4.91
CA VAL A 92 -15.33 3.34 -4.45
C VAL A 92 -14.56 4.20 -5.48
N HIS A 93 -15.12 5.35 -5.89
CA HIS A 93 -14.47 6.24 -6.85
C HIS A 93 -14.80 7.72 -6.54
N LEU A 94 -13.94 8.63 -6.96
CA LEU A 94 -14.17 10.07 -6.90
C LEU A 94 -15.31 10.50 -7.86
N GLY A 95 -15.50 9.74 -8.94
CA GLY A 95 -16.49 10.04 -9.97
C GLY A 95 -15.95 11.02 -11.03
N MET A 96 -14.68 10.88 -11.34
CA MET A 96 -14.03 11.69 -12.37
C MET A 96 -14.65 11.44 -13.76
N ARG A 97 -14.56 12.44 -14.63
CA ARG A 97 -15.06 12.38 -16.02
C ARG A 97 -13.90 12.39 -16.99
N GLU A 98 -14.05 11.69 -18.11
CA GLU A 98 -13.09 11.71 -19.19
C GLU A 98 -12.70 13.15 -19.59
N GLY A 99 -11.39 13.36 -19.77
CA GLY A 99 -10.81 14.65 -20.13
C GLY A 99 -10.63 15.63 -18.99
N GLN A 100 -11.15 15.35 -17.78
CA GLN A 100 -10.83 16.17 -16.62
C GLN A 100 -9.33 16.04 -16.27
N LYS A 101 -8.81 17.08 -15.65
CA LYS A 101 -7.41 17.19 -15.26
C LYS A 101 -7.29 17.43 -13.78
N PHE A 102 -6.35 16.75 -13.16
CA PHE A 102 -6.02 16.84 -11.73
C PHE A 102 -4.52 16.87 -11.54
N TYR A 103 -4.04 17.49 -10.48
CA TYR A 103 -2.65 17.30 -10.09
C TYR A 103 -2.43 15.90 -9.50
N LEU A 104 -1.26 15.31 -9.77
CA LEU A 104 -0.92 13.98 -9.26
C LEU A 104 -1.07 13.91 -7.75
N LYS A 105 -0.62 14.93 -7.01
CA LYS A 105 -0.76 15.01 -5.55
C LYS A 105 -2.19 14.85 -5.06
N ASP A 106 -3.15 15.47 -5.75
CA ASP A 106 -4.57 15.41 -5.36
C ASP A 106 -5.14 14.01 -5.59
N LEU A 107 -4.74 13.36 -6.68
CA LEU A 107 -5.11 11.98 -6.94
C LEU A 107 -4.48 11.00 -5.93
N LEU A 108 -3.27 11.26 -5.45
CA LEU A 108 -2.62 10.46 -4.41
C LEU A 108 -3.34 10.56 -3.06
N TYR A 109 -3.84 11.73 -2.69
CA TYR A 109 -4.71 11.87 -1.52
C TYR A 109 -6.01 11.07 -1.69
N GLY A 110 -6.67 11.19 -2.83
CA GLY A 110 -7.87 10.39 -3.15
C GLY A 110 -7.60 8.88 -3.15
N LEU A 111 -6.43 8.47 -3.64
CA LEU A 111 -5.97 7.08 -3.65
C LEU A 111 -5.80 6.53 -2.23
N MET A 112 -5.09 7.26 -1.36
CA MET A 112 -4.66 6.73 -0.07
C MET A 112 -5.66 6.95 1.06
N LEU A 113 -6.38 8.08 1.08
CA LEU A 113 -7.30 8.42 2.16
C LEU A 113 -8.73 7.92 1.90
N GLU A 114 -9.16 7.93 0.64
CA GLU A 114 -10.51 7.54 0.24
C GLU A 114 -10.56 6.23 -0.55
N SER A 115 -9.40 5.71 -0.93
CA SER A 115 -9.28 4.46 -1.68
C SER A 115 -9.97 4.49 -3.06
N TYR A 116 -9.99 5.62 -3.75
CA TYR A 116 -10.68 5.78 -5.03
C TYR A 116 -10.03 4.96 -6.15
N ASN A 117 -10.85 4.15 -6.82
CA ASN A 117 -10.41 3.24 -7.90
C ASN A 117 -10.05 3.98 -9.17
N ASP A 118 -10.79 5.03 -9.51
CA ASP A 118 -10.53 5.87 -10.68
C ASP A 118 -9.21 6.65 -10.54
N CYS A 119 -8.87 7.13 -9.33
CA CYS A 119 -7.57 7.73 -9.06
C CYS A 119 -6.42 6.74 -9.35
N ALA A 120 -6.54 5.49 -8.92
CA ALA A 120 -5.51 4.48 -9.15
C ALA A 120 -5.26 4.23 -10.64
N VAL A 121 -6.33 4.14 -11.44
CA VAL A 121 -6.23 3.92 -12.88
C VAL A 121 -5.65 5.14 -13.59
N ALA A 122 -6.14 6.35 -13.26
CA ALA A 122 -5.62 7.58 -13.85
C ALA A 122 -4.12 7.78 -13.57
N ILE A 123 -3.67 7.50 -12.34
CA ILE A 123 -2.26 7.52 -11.96
C ILE A 123 -1.47 6.49 -12.77
N ALA A 124 -1.94 5.25 -12.85
CA ALA A 124 -1.26 4.18 -13.56
C ALA A 124 -1.07 4.49 -15.05
N GLU A 125 -2.11 4.99 -15.72
CA GLU A 125 -2.05 5.37 -17.12
C GLU A 125 -1.15 6.59 -17.35
N HIS A 126 -1.12 7.54 -16.42
CA HIS A 126 -0.24 8.70 -16.50
C HIS A 126 1.25 8.30 -16.46
N ILE A 127 1.59 7.32 -15.63
CA ILE A 127 2.98 6.86 -15.43
C ILE A 127 3.43 5.95 -16.57
N ALA A 128 2.62 4.96 -16.93
CA ALA A 128 3.01 3.87 -17.80
C ALA A 128 2.28 3.84 -19.15
N GLY A 129 1.35 4.75 -19.39
CA GLY A 129 0.53 4.78 -20.61
C GLY A 129 -0.64 3.80 -20.58
N THR A 130 -0.50 2.64 -19.98
CA THR A 130 -1.56 1.64 -19.80
C THR A 130 -1.53 1.01 -18.42
N THR A 131 -2.66 0.49 -17.94
CA THR A 131 -2.71 -0.28 -16.68
C THR A 131 -1.92 -1.59 -16.78
N GLY A 132 -1.80 -2.17 -17.97
CA GLY A 132 -1.00 -3.38 -18.19
C GLY A 132 0.51 -3.13 -18.09
N ASP A 133 1.00 -2.01 -18.60
CA ASP A 133 2.40 -1.63 -18.44
C ASP A 133 2.69 -1.18 -17.01
N PHE A 134 1.73 -0.54 -16.35
CA PHE A 134 1.84 -0.24 -14.93
C PHE A 134 1.91 -1.51 -14.06
N ALA A 135 1.15 -2.56 -14.39
CA ALA A 135 1.22 -3.85 -13.71
C ALA A 135 2.63 -4.48 -13.80
N LYS A 136 3.34 -4.29 -14.92
CA LYS A 136 4.75 -4.70 -15.02
C LYS A 136 5.63 -3.94 -14.03
N LEU A 137 5.48 -2.61 -13.95
CA LEU A 137 6.21 -1.80 -12.97
C LEU A 137 5.90 -2.22 -11.54
N MET A 138 4.65 -2.60 -11.23
CA MET A 138 4.27 -3.10 -9.91
C MET A 138 5.00 -4.41 -9.58
N ASN A 139 5.04 -5.36 -10.49
CA ASN A 139 5.69 -6.64 -10.27
C ASN A 139 7.22 -6.48 -10.19
N ASP A 140 7.83 -5.65 -11.06
CA ASP A 140 9.26 -5.35 -11.03
C ASP A 140 9.64 -4.69 -9.69
N LYS A 141 8.84 -3.74 -9.20
CA LYS A 141 9.04 -3.10 -7.90
C LYS A 141 8.85 -4.08 -6.74
N ALA A 142 7.87 -4.96 -6.79
CA ALA A 142 7.67 -5.98 -5.77
C ALA A 142 8.86 -6.94 -5.69
N GLU A 143 9.41 -7.37 -6.82
CA GLU A 143 10.64 -8.18 -6.90
C GLU A 143 11.85 -7.43 -6.33
N GLU A 144 12.03 -6.14 -6.68
CA GLU A 144 13.09 -5.28 -6.15
C GLU A 144 13.03 -5.17 -4.62
N ILE A 145 11.81 -5.07 -4.05
CA ILE A 145 11.58 -5.01 -2.61
C ILE A 145 11.85 -6.35 -1.92
N GLY A 146 11.83 -7.45 -2.66
CA GLY A 146 12.03 -8.81 -2.15
C GLY A 146 10.74 -9.57 -1.85
N CYS A 147 9.63 -9.20 -2.48
CA CYS A 147 8.38 -9.97 -2.41
C CYS A 147 8.53 -11.28 -3.20
N GLU A 148 8.15 -12.40 -2.58
CA GLU A 148 8.32 -13.73 -3.18
C GLU A 148 7.00 -14.33 -3.69
N ASP A 149 5.87 -13.95 -3.09
CA ASP A 149 4.55 -14.53 -3.36
C ASP A 149 3.50 -13.46 -3.68
N SER A 150 3.86 -12.53 -4.57
CA SER A 150 2.97 -11.45 -5.01
C SER A 150 2.84 -11.43 -6.52
N TYR A 151 1.63 -11.16 -7.00
CA TYR A 151 1.37 -10.93 -8.41
C TYR A 151 0.31 -9.84 -8.60
N PHE A 152 0.71 -8.71 -9.16
CA PHE A 152 -0.13 -7.54 -9.35
C PHE A 152 -0.61 -7.43 -10.80
N ILE A 153 -1.92 -7.24 -10.99
CA ILE A 153 -2.56 -7.09 -12.31
C ILE A 153 -3.26 -5.74 -12.43
N THR A 154 -3.82 -5.23 -11.33
CA THR A 154 -4.59 -3.98 -11.32
C THR A 154 -3.97 -2.96 -10.37
N PRO A 155 -3.98 -1.65 -10.70
CA PRO A 155 -3.42 -0.62 -9.83
C PRO A 155 -4.29 -0.30 -8.60
N ASN A 156 -5.56 -0.70 -8.62
CA ASN A 156 -6.54 -0.41 -7.58
C ASN A 156 -6.85 -1.60 -6.65
N GLY A 157 -6.37 -2.81 -7.02
CA GLY A 157 -6.60 -4.02 -6.23
C GLY A 157 -7.93 -4.71 -6.49
N LEU A 158 -8.65 -4.35 -7.54
CA LEU A 158 -9.80 -5.13 -7.98
C LEU A 158 -9.35 -6.53 -8.42
N ASP A 159 -10.14 -7.52 -8.10
CA ASP A 159 -9.87 -8.91 -8.46
C ASP A 159 -9.67 -9.05 -9.97
N ALA A 160 -8.59 -9.68 -10.35
CA ALA A 160 -8.25 -9.97 -11.74
C ALA A 160 -7.51 -11.29 -11.84
N LYS A 161 -7.62 -11.90 -13.03
CA LYS A 161 -6.92 -13.14 -13.36
C LYS A 161 -6.51 -13.10 -14.84
N ASN A 162 -5.33 -13.60 -15.13
CA ASN A 162 -4.84 -13.84 -16.47
C ASN A 162 -4.15 -15.22 -16.56
N GLU A 163 -3.43 -15.48 -17.64
CA GLU A 163 -2.72 -16.74 -17.89
C GLU A 163 -1.64 -17.05 -16.87
N ASN A 164 -1.06 -16.03 -16.21
CA ASN A 164 0.00 -16.16 -15.22
C ASN A 164 -0.51 -16.31 -13.78
N GLY A 165 -1.81 -16.11 -13.53
CA GLY A 165 -2.39 -16.26 -12.20
C GLY A 165 -3.47 -15.24 -11.87
N PHE A 166 -3.73 -15.08 -10.58
CA PHE A 166 -4.68 -14.10 -10.03
C PHE A 166 -3.94 -12.97 -9.30
N HIS A 167 -4.59 -11.82 -9.18
CA HIS A 167 -4.07 -10.68 -8.43
C HIS A 167 -4.02 -11.00 -6.93
N HIS A 168 -2.81 -11.03 -6.36
CA HIS A 168 -2.61 -11.43 -4.95
C HIS A 168 -1.32 -10.87 -4.36
N THR A 169 -1.26 -10.90 -3.04
CA THR A 169 -0.05 -10.75 -2.23
C THR A 169 -0.16 -11.60 -0.97
N THR A 170 0.87 -11.59 -0.14
CA THR A 170 0.85 -12.17 1.21
C THR A 170 0.96 -11.08 2.27
N ALA A 171 0.62 -11.41 3.53
CA ALA A 171 0.83 -10.45 4.61
C ALA A 171 2.31 -10.15 4.85
N ALA A 172 3.19 -11.12 4.60
CA ALA A 172 4.65 -10.94 4.67
C ALA A 172 5.13 -9.97 3.59
N ASP A 173 4.78 -10.18 2.32
CA ASP A 173 5.15 -9.29 1.22
C ASP A 173 4.58 -7.88 1.39
N LEU A 174 3.33 -7.77 1.84
CA LEU A 174 2.72 -6.47 2.12
C LEU A 174 3.46 -5.72 3.22
N SER A 175 3.98 -6.42 4.24
CA SER A 175 4.81 -5.80 5.28
C SER A 175 6.17 -5.33 4.76
N LEU A 176 6.77 -6.04 3.79
CA LEU A 176 7.97 -5.61 3.07
C LEU A 176 7.71 -4.36 2.24
N ILE A 177 6.61 -4.33 1.49
CA ILE A 177 6.19 -3.15 0.72
C ILE A 177 5.99 -1.95 1.65
N MET A 178 5.28 -2.12 2.76
CA MET A 178 5.08 -1.03 3.72
C MET A 178 6.40 -0.56 4.33
N ARG A 179 7.29 -1.49 4.73
CA ARG A 179 8.62 -1.14 5.23
C ARG A 179 9.42 -0.33 4.20
N TYR A 180 9.38 -0.74 2.93
CA TYR A 180 10.01 0.01 1.84
C TYR A 180 9.47 1.44 1.78
N CYS A 181 8.15 1.63 1.78
CA CYS A 181 7.50 2.93 1.70
C CYS A 181 7.89 3.89 2.84
N ILE A 182 8.08 3.38 4.06
CA ILE A 182 8.28 4.23 5.25
C ILE A 182 9.74 4.36 5.71
N LYS A 183 10.64 3.50 5.20
CA LYS A 183 12.04 3.43 5.68
C LYS A 183 13.08 3.47 4.58
N THR A 184 12.83 2.84 3.43
CA THR A 184 13.87 2.57 2.43
C THR A 184 13.79 3.50 1.23
N SER A 185 12.58 3.81 0.76
CA SER A 185 12.39 4.71 -0.38
C SER A 185 12.87 6.12 -0.07
N GLU A 186 13.49 6.77 -1.04
CA GLU A 186 13.83 8.20 -0.96
C GLU A 186 12.58 9.08 -0.81
N MET A 187 11.40 8.55 -1.19
CA MET A 187 10.10 9.22 -1.09
C MET A 187 9.34 8.90 0.22
N ALA A 188 10.01 8.31 1.22
CA ALA A 188 9.35 7.89 2.47
C ALA A 188 8.69 9.07 3.22
N GLU A 189 9.31 10.23 3.23
CA GLU A 189 8.74 11.43 3.87
C GLU A 189 7.46 11.88 3.17
N GLN A 190 7.46 11.92 1.84
CA GLN A 190 6.29 12.26 1.02
C GLN A 190 5.18 11.24 1.19
N PHE A 191 5.51 9.95 1.20
CA PHE A 191 4.55 8.88 1.46
C PHE A 191 3.88 9.04 2.83
N LEU A 192 4.66 9.30 3.87
CA LEU A 192 4.15 9.53 5.21
C LEU A 192 3.31 10.82 5.31
N THR A 193 3.66 11.87 4.58
CA THR A 193 2.88 13.12 4.52
C THR A 193 1.50 12.86 3.94
N ILE A 194 1.42 12.19 2.78
CA ILE A 194 0.14 11.84 2.14
C ILE A 194 -0.75 11.01 3.06
N THR A 195 -0.18 10.11 3.84
CA THR A 195 -0.95 9.23 4.73
C THR A 195 -1.32 9.87 6.07
N ARG A 196 -0.68 10.98 6.46
CA ARG A 196 -0.93 11.67 7.75
C ARG A 196 -1.84 12.89 7.63
N GLU A 197 -1.70 13.67 6.57
CA GLU A 197 -2.37 14.96 6.41
C GLU A 197 -3.64 14.82 5.59
N GLY A 198 -4.69 14.29 6.21
CA GLY A 198 -6.04 14.26 5.63
C GLY A 198 -6.73 15.62 5.65
N GLN A 199 -6.13 16.68 5.11
CA GLN A 199 -6.83 17.92 4.84
C GLN A 199 -7.02 18.09 3.32
N TYR A 200 -8.16 17.60 2.85
CA TYR A 200 -8.73 18.07 1.60
C TYR A 200 -9.17 19.53 1.78
N GLN A 201 -8.65 20.41 0.96
CA GLN A 201 -9.29 21.69 0.69
C GLN A 201 -10.09 21.60 -0.60
#